data_d5e440e0aa074be69d26c7cead667668
#
_entry.id   d5e440e0aa074be69d26c7cead667668
#
_cell.length_a   1.000
_cell.length_b   1.000
_cell.length_c   1.000
_cell.angle_alpha   90.00
_cell.angle_beta   90.00
_cell.angle_gamma   90.00
#
_symmetry.space_group_name_H-M   'P 1'
#
loop_
_entity.id
_entity.type
_entity.pdbx_description
1 polymer ?
#
loop_
_entity_poly.entity_id
_entity_poly.type
_entity_poly.pdbx_seq_one_letter_code
_entity_poly.pdbx_strand_id
1 'polypeptide(L)'
;MYIENLVSDVKPELQPWGENKVHVPLNIRKTTEVDADGVEKDKYIYDCVERVEKPVTVENIVKVASKAKFGEDIAEYVAANVFKSGDSKVKEYTEFAQQISQHATESGYK
;
A
#
# COMPACT_ATOMS: atom_id res chain seq x y z
N MET A 1 9.06 1.02 0.86
CA MET A 1 8.47 1.89 1.89
C MET A 1 6.96 1.98 1.69
N TYR A 2 6.22 2.08 2.77
CA TYR A 2 4.77 2.23 2.71
C TYR A 2 4.38 3.56 3.34
N ILE A 3 3.66 4.40 2.59
CA ILE A 3 3.28 5.75 3.01
C ILE A 3 1.77 5.88 2.88
N GLU A 4 1.11 6.37 3.93
CA GLU A 4 -0.33 6.57 3.96
C GLU A 4 -0.71 8.04 3.77
N ASN A 5 -1.90 8.27 3.22
CA ASN A 5 -2.54 9.58 3.15
C ASN A 5 -1.74 10.64 2.38
N LEU A 6 -1.15 10.25 1.26
CA LEU A 6 -0.58 11.21 0.32
C LEU A 6 -1.70 11.95 -0.42
N VAL A 7 -1.44 13.18 -0.82
CA VAL A 7 -2.41 14.04 -1.50
C VAL A 7 -1.88 14.43 -2.86
N SER A 8 -2.74 14.35 -3.88
CA SER A 8 -2.40 14.74 -5.26
C SER A 8 -3.55 15.49 -5.90
N ASP A 9 -3.21 16.43 -6.81
CA ASP A 9 -4.19 17.16 -7.61
C ASP A 9 -4.70 16.32 -8.79
N VAL A 10 -3.96 15.30 -9.17
CA VAL A 10 -4.32 14.40 -10.27
C VAL A 10 -4.43 12.98 -9.75
N LYS A 11 -5.19 12.14 -10.49
CA LYS A 11 -5.34 10.74 -10.11
C LYS A 11 -3.98 10.04 -10.13
N PRO A 12 -3.57 9.44 -8.99
CA PRO A 12 -2.28 8.76 -8.93
C PRO A 12 -2.20 7.55 -9.85
N GLU A 13 -1.06 7.37 -10.48
CA GLU A 13 -0.76 6.25 -11.36
C GLU A 13 0.55 5.60 -10.95
N LEU A 14 0.80 4.39 -11.47
CA LEU A 14 2.09 3.72 -11.30
C LEU A 14 3.22 4.62 -11.75
N GLN A 15 4.27 4.71 -10.92
CA GLN A 15 5.45 5.52 -11.23
C GLN A 15 6.67 4.63 -11.33
N PRO A 16 7.36 4.61 -12.48
CA PRO A 16 8.60 3.85 -12.60
C PRO A 16 9.65 4.33 -11.61
N TRP A 17 10.38 3.39 -11.02
CA TRP A 17 11.51 3.70 -10.16
C TRP A 17 12.65 2.74 -10.50
N GLY A 18 13.63 3.25 -11.24
CA GLY A 18 14.68 2.41 -11.80
C GLY A 18 14.15 1.49 -12.92
N GLU A 19 14.88 0.43 -13.22
CA GLU A 19 14.55 -0.47 -14.33
C GLU A 19 13.50 -1.53 -13.97
N ASN A 20 13.52 -2.01 -12.71
CA ASN A 20 12.76 -3.19 -12.31
C ASN A 20 11.75 -2.93 -11.19
N LYS A 21 11.59 -1.68 -10.75
CA LYS A 21 10.72 -1.33 -9.63
C LYS A 21 9.74 -0.24 -10.00
N VAL A 22 8.64 -0.20 -9.28
CA VAL A 22 7.60 0.82 -9.45
C VAL A 22 7.07 1.26 -8.08
N HIS A 23 6.56 2.47 -8.01
CA HIS A 23 5.76 2.94 -6.88
C HIS A 23 4.30 2.69 -7.20
N VAL A 24 3.60 2.01 -6.30
CA VAL A 24 2.22 1.57 -6.53
C VAL A 24 1.27 2.36 -5.64
N PRO A 25 0.40 3.22 -6.24
CA PRO A 25 -0.64 3.88 -5.47
C PRO A 25 -1.78 2.90 -5.18
N LEU A 26 -2.29 2.95 -3.96
CA LEU A 26 -3.39 2.10 -3.49
C LEU A 26 -4.41 2.93 -2.73
N ASN A 27 -5.61 2.38 -2.57
CA ASN A 27 -6.67 2.99 -1.77
C ASN A 27 -6.91 4.44 -2.18
N ILE A 28 -7.07 4.65 -3.48
CA ILE A 28 -7.26 5.98 -4.05
C ILE A 28 -8.66 6.48 -3.73
N ARG A 29 -8.74 7.63 -3.06
CA ARG A 29 -10.00 8.26 -2.65
C ARG A 29 -10.07 9.64 -3.24
N LYS A 30 -11.16 9.93 -3.93
CA LYS A 30 -11.38 11.26 -4.49
C LYS A 30 -12.11 12.14 -3.47
N THR A 31 -11.63 13.35 -3.31
CA THR A 31 -12.29 14.37 -2.48
C THR A 31 -12.29 15.69 -3.23
N THR A 32 -13.02 16.67 -2.71
CA THR A 32 -13.05 18.01 -3.29
C THR A 32 -12.51 19.01 -2.28
N GLU A 33 -11.82 20.02 -2.80
CA GLU A 33 -11.33 21.15 -2.00
C GLU A 33 -11.80 22.44 -2.66
N VAL A 34 -12.22 23.39 -1.82
CA VAL A 34 -12.62 24.71 -2.29
C VAL A 34 -11.43 25.65 -2.11
N ASP A 35 -11.00 26.30 -3.18
CA ASP A 35 -9.90 27.25 -3.13
C ASP A 35 -10.36 28.64 -2.60
N ALA A 36 -9.42 29.59 -2.52
CA ALA A 36 -9.70 30.93 -2.03
C ALA A 36 -10.72 31.69 -2.87
N ASP A 37 -10.90 31.32 -4.13
CA ASP A 37 -11.85 31.94 -5.05
C ASP A 37 -13.21 31.26 -5.05
N GLY A 38 -13.41 30.25 -4.19
CA GLY A 38 -14.63 29.48 -4.11
C GLY A 38 -14.81 28.43 -5.19
N VAL A 39 -13.75 28.11 -5.95
CA VAL A 39 -13.79 27.09 -6.99
C VAL A 39 -13.49 25.72 -6.40
N GLU A 40 -14.35 24.75 -6.69
CA GLU A 40 -14.13 23.37 -6.28
C GLU A 40 -13.10 22.71 -7.19
N LYS A 41 -12.12 22.04 -6.57
CA LYS A 41 -11.10 21.26 -7.28
C LYS A 41 -11.07 19.85 -6.74
N ASP A 42 -10.86 18.90 -7.63
CA ASP A 42 -10.68 17.52 -7.26
C ASP A 42 -9.31 17.31 -6.60
N LYS A 43 -9.32 16.56 -5.52
CA LYS A 43 -8.11 16.10 -4.83
C LYS A 43 -8.20 14.60 -4.66
N TYR A 44 -7.04 13.97 -4.64
CA TYR A 44 -6.94 12.53 -4.42
C TYR A 44 -6.10 12.27 -3.19
N ILE A 45 -6.60 11.40 -2.32
CA ILE A 45 -5.87 10.91 -1.16
C ILE A 45 -5.58 9.44 -1.44
N TYR A 46 -4.36 9.02 -1.23
CA TYR A 46 -3.96 7.66 -1.56
C TYR A 46 -2.82 7.19 -0.68
N ASP A 47 -2.64 5.87 -0.64
CA ASP A 47 -1.51 5.24 0.01
C ASP A 47 -0.55 4.78 -1.07
N CYS A 48 0.73 4.68 -0.76
CA CYS A 48 1.73 4.29 -1.75
C CYS A 48 2.67 3.23 -1.18
N VAL A 49 2.88 2.17 -1.96
CA VAL A 49 3.90 1.17 -1.69
C VAL A 49 5.04 1.44 -2.66
N GLU A 50 6.17 1.91 -2.14
CA GLU A 50 7.33 2.27 -2.95
C GLU A 50 8.22 1.06 -3.21
N ARG A 51 8.86 1.05 -4.39
CA ARG A 51 9.88 0.08 -4.78
C ARG A 51 9.37 -1.36 -4.85
N VAL A 52 8.19 -1.53 -5.42
CA VAL A 52 7.66 -2.87 -5.68
C VAL A 52 8.35 -3.44 -6.90
N GLU A 53 8.89 -4.64 -6.79
CA GLU A 53 9.54 -5.32 -7.91
C GLU A 53 8.51 -5.80 -8.94
N LYS A 54 8.91 -5.76 -10.21
CA LYS A 54 8.11 -6.33 -11.29
C LYS A 54 8.23 -7.85 -11.30
N PRO A 55 7.19 -8.60 -11.64
CA PRO A 55 5.85 -8.11 -12.02
C PRO A 55 5.08 -7.53 -10.85
N VAL A 56 4.24 -6.53 -11.12
CA VAL A 56 3.42 -5.89 -10.10
C VAL A 56 2.20 -6.77 -9.82
N THR A 57 2.30 -7.57 -8.78
CA THR A 57 1.24 -8.49 -8.34
C THR A 57 0.79 -8.13 -6.94
N VAL A 58 -0.40 -8.59 -6.57
CA VAL A 58 -0.90 -8.44 -5.19
C VAL A 58 0.12 -9.01 -4.20
N GLU A 59 0.68 -10.18 -4.49
CA GLU A 59 1.67 -10.82 -3.62
C GLU A 59 2.90 -9.93 -3.40
N ASN A 60 3.47 -9.38 -4.47
CA ASN A 60 4.64 -8.51 -4.35
C ASN A 60 4.34 -7.20 -3.63
N ILE A 61 3.16 -6.63 -3.86
CA ILE A 61 2.71 -5.42 -3.18
C ILE A 61 2.60 -5.67 -1.66
N VAL A 62 1.94 -6.75 -1.27
CA VAL A 62 1.78 -7.14 0.14
C VAL A 62 3.15 -7.39 0.79
N LYS A 63 4.03 -8.08 0.09
CA LYS A 63 5.38 -8.39 0.59
C LYS A 63 6.17 -7.13 0.91
N VAL A 64 6.22 -6.19 -0.03
CA VAL A 64 6.97 -4.94 0.15
C VAL A 64 6.36 -4.07 1.24
N ALA A 65 5.04 -3.91 1.25
CA ALA A 65 4.33 -3.13 2.26
C ALA A 65 4.52 -3.72 3.66
N SER A 66 4.44 -5.03 3.79
CA SER A 66 4.58 -5.73 5.08
C SER A 66 6.00 -5.57 5.65
N LYS A 67 7.01 -5.71 4.81
CA LYS A 67 8.40 -5.48 5.24
C LYS A 67 8.64 -4.04 5.67
N ALA A 68 8.04 -3.10 4.96
CA ALA A 68 8.18 -1.68 5.31
C ALA A 68 7.52 -1.36 6.66
N LYS A 69 6.39 -1.99 6.96
CA LYS A 69 5.65 -1.72 8.20
C LYS A 69 6.20 -2.47 9.41
N PHE A 70 6.57 -3.74 9.24
CA PHE A 70 6.92 -4.64 10.34
C PHE A 70 8.40 -5.03 10.40
N GLY A 71 9.19 -4.66 9.38
CA GLY A 71 10.61 -5.01 9.29
C GLY A 71 10.87 -6.14 8.30
N GLU A 72 12.13 -6.27 7.90
CA GLU A 72 12.57 -7.22 6.87
C GLU A 72 12.27 -8.68 7.22
N ASP A 73 12.28 -9.02 8.52
CA ASP A 73 12.18 -10.39 9.00
C ASP A 73 10.74 -10.83 9.28
N ILE A 74 9.76 -10.03 8.89
CA ILE A 74 8.35 -10.30 9.26
C ILE A 74 7.87 -11.66 8.73
N ALA A 75 8.27 -12.05 7.52
CA ALA A 75 7.84 -13.33 6.96
C ALA A 75 8.34 -14.51 7.78
N GLU A 76 9.59 -14.48 8.21
CA GLU A 76 10.19 -15.51 9.06
C GLU A 76 9.57 -15.52 10.45
N TYR A 77 9.33 -14.34 11.02
CA TYR A 77 8.65 -14.23 12.31
C TYR A 77 7.26 -14.85 12.27
N VAL A 78 6.47 -14.53 11.26
CA VAL A 78 5.11 -15.06 11.11
C VAL A 78 5.15 -16.57 10.91
N ALA A 79 6.05 -17.08 10.06
CA ALA A 79 6.19 -18.51 9.84
C ALA A 79 6.54 -19.26 11.12
N ALA A 80 7.39 -18.66 11.97
CA ALA A 80 7.78 -19.28 13.24
C ALA A 80 6.69 -19.20 14.32
N ASN A 81 5.76 -18.24 14.24
CA ASN A 81 4.84 -17.92 15.32
C ASN A 81 3.36 -18.06 14.94
N VAL A 82 3.04 -18.46 13.70
CA VAL A 82 1.66 -18.53 13.21
C VAL A 82 0.77 -19.47 14.02
N PHE A 83 1.33 -20.51 14.63
CA PHE A 83 0.60 -21.47 15.44
C PHE A 83 0.49 -21.07 16.92
N LYS A 84 1.12 -19.99 17.31
CA LYS A 84 1.01 -19.50 18.70
C LYS A 84 -0.27 -18.71 18.84
N SER A 85 -1.12 -19.18 19.74
CA SER A 85 -2.36 -18.49 20.06
C SER A 85 -2.07 -17.15 20.74
N GLY A 86 -2.71 -16.08 20.27
CA GLY A 86 -2.64 -14.78 20.92
C GLY A 86 -1.40 -13.95 20.59
N ASP A 87 -0.60 -14.33 19.58
CA ASP A 87 0.51 -13.49 19.15
C ASP A 87 -0.03 -12.25 18.44
N SER A 88 0.14 -11.08 19.09
CA SER A 88 -0.39 -9.81 18.58
C SER A 88 0.28 -9.36 17.28
N LYS A 89 1.57 -9.64 17.11
CA LYS A 89 2.31 -9.25 15.91
C LYS A 89 1.86 -10.05 14.70
N VAL A 90 1.61 -11.35 14.87
CA VAL A 90 1.04 -12.19 13.80
C VAL A 90 -0.35 -11.70 13.42
N LYS A 91 -1.17 -11.35 14.40
CA LYS A 91 -2.51 -10.83 14.16
C LYS A 91 -2.48 -9.49 13.39
N GLU A 92 -1.65 -8.57 13.82
CA GLU A 92 -1.48 -7.27 13.16
C GLU A 92 -0.99 -7.45 11.72
N TYR A 93 -0.03 -8.33 11.49
CA TYR A 93 0.44 -8.66 10.16
C TYR A 93 -0.67 -9.22 9.29
N THR A 94 -1.44 -10.17 9.80
CA THR A 94 -2.52 -10.82 9.04
C THR A 94 -3.58 -9.79 8.62
N GLU A 95 -4.00 -8.93 9.53
CA GLU A 95 -4.97 -7.88 9.26
C GLU A 95 -4.44 -6.87 8.22
N PHE A 96 -3.19 -6.44 8.39
CA PHE A 96 -2.55 -5.52 7.46
C PHE A 96 -2.41 -6.14 6.07
N ALA A 97 -1.94 -7.39 5.99
CA ALA A 97 -1.76 -8.07 4.72
C ALA A 97 -3.09 -8.24 3.97
N GLN A 98 -4.17 -8.54 4.69
CA GLN A 98 -5.51 -8.63 4.11
C GLN A 98 -5.99 -7.28 3.58
N GLN A 99 -5.75 -6.21 4.31
CA GLN A 99 -6.13 -4.85 3.90
C GLN A 99 -5.38 -4.43 2.63
N ILE A 100 -4.07 -4.62 2.59
CA ILE A 100 -3.27 -4.29 1.41
C ILE A 100 -3.66 -5.16 0.21
N SER A 101 -3.89 -6.45 0.44
CA SER A 101 -4.35 -7.37 -0.61
C SER A 101 -5.69 -6.91 -1.19
N GLN A 102 -6.62 -6.49 -0.36
CA GLN A 102 -7.92 -5.97 -0.79
C GLN A 102 -7.75 -4.70 -1.63
N HIS A 103 -6.97 -3.74 -1.15
CA HIS A 103 -6.72 -2.49 -1.88
C HIS A 103 -6.04 -2.74 -3.23
N ALA A 104 -5.07 -3.65 -3.27
CA ALA A 104 -4.38 -4.01 -4.50
C ALA A 104 -5.34 -4.67 -5.51
N THR A 105 -6.17 -5.58 -5.04
CA THR A 105 -7.18 -6.25 -5.88
C THR A 105 -8.21 -5.26 -6.42
N GLU A 106 -8.70 -4.35 -5.58
CA GLU A 106 -9.62 -3.29 -5.99
C GLU A 106 -9.02 -2.35 -7.03
N SER A 107 -7.70 -2.17 -6.98
CA SER A 107 -6.96 -1.35 -7.96
C SER A 107 -6.66 -2.09 -9.26
N GLY A 108 -7.07 -3.34 -9.39
CA GLY A 108 -6.93 -4.13 -10.62
C GLY A 108 -5.67 -4.99 -10.70
N TYR A 109 -4.87 -5.06 -9.65
CA TYR A 109 -3.69 -5.94 -9.64
C TYR A 109 -4.09 -7.40 -9.37
N LYS A 110 -3.32 -8.28 -9.92
CA LYS A 110 -3.50 -9.72 -9.74
C LYS A 110 -2.30 -10.33 -9.03
#